data_3009aa2e5dbf0df044a61bcaa24af1e2
#
_entry.id   3009aa2e5dbf0df044a61bcaa24af1e2
#
_cell.length_a   1.000
_cell.length_b   1.000
_cell.length_c   1.000
_cell.angle_alpha   90.00
_cell.angle_beta   90.00
_cell.angle_gamma   90.00
#
_symmetry.space_group_name_H-M   'P 1'
#
loop_
_entity.id
_entity.type
_entity.pdbx_description
1 polymer ?
#
loop_
_entity_poly.entity_id
_entity_poly.type
_entity_poly.pdbx_seq_one_letter_code
_entity_poly.pdbx_strand_id
1 'polypeptide(L)'
;MEAVKKKIEKYYYIEKVIVWKNEKLERLIKRIEEIDNDRNSATLPVSLHTDLSAVKYDGIGSKSGALPQSPMERNIEAIYNSLESAYCRTQNDIVGLKMEIQKLEDGQEETAFYIHMLNEESKKLLEYKYKHKKSITQVAFLLHLSKSTVCRSFQEIYEWLYKMMEYNGVFEKNVKQNETKLQQNETILQQNETKLGLFL
;
A
#
# COMPACT_ATOMS: atom_id res chain seq x y z
N MET A 1 29.09 0.60 3.98
CA MET A 1 28.64 1.25 5.25
C MET A 1 27.61 2.35 5.00
N GLU A 2 27.91 3.38 4.18
CA GLU A 2 26.96 4.49 3.86
C GLU A 2 25.66 3.97 3.20
N ALA A 3 25.77 3.01 2.27
CA ALA A 3 24.63 2.40 1.62
C ALA A 3 23.70 1.68 2.59
N VAL A 4 24.24 0.98 3.59
CA VAL A 4 23.45 0.31 4.62
C VAL A 4 22.66 1.31 5.48
N LYS A 5 23.32 2.40 5.90
CA LYS A 5 22.64 3.48 6.64
C LYS A 5 21.46 4.06 5.86
N LYS A 6 21.64 4.33 4.55
CA LYS A 6 20.57 4.81 3.68
C LYS A 6 19.44 3.79 3.50
N LYS A 7 19.75 2.49 3.39
CA LYS A 7 18.73 1.43 3.33
C LYS A 7 17.90 1.39 4.62
N ILE A 8 18.55 1.45 5.79
CA ILE A 8 17.87 1.48 7.11
C ILE A 8 17.01 2.74 7.26
N GLU A 9 17.55 3.90 6.89
CA GLU A 9 16.79 5.16 6.95
C GLU A 9 15.55 5.11 6.06
N LYS A 10 15.70 4.60 4.83
CA LYS A 10 14.59 4.37 3.90
C LYS A 10 13.57 3.40 4.48
N TYR A 11 13.98 2.32 5.13
CA TYR A 11 13.10 1.34 5.77
C TYR A 11 12.19 2.02 6.81
N TYR A 12 12.76 2.71 7.79
CA TYR A 12 11.97 3.40 8.82
C TYR A 12 11.13 4.57 8.29
N TYR A 13 11.56 5.20 7.19
CA TYR A 13 10.73 6.19 6.50
C TYR A 13 9.51 5.54 5.85
N ILE A 14 9.69 4.43 5.13
CA ILE A 14 8.60 3.70 4.47
C ILE A 14 7.64 3.13 5.53
N GLU A 15 8.14 2.59 6.63
CA GLU A 15 7.31 2.12 7.75
C GLU A 15 6.33 3.22 8.23
N LYS A 16 6.81 4.46 8.38
CA LYS A 16 5.93 5.59 8.72
C LYS A 16 4.90 5.90 7.63
N VAL A 17 5.31 5.82 6.37
CA VAL A 17 4.40 6.05 5.24
C VAL A 17 3.32 4.97 5.20
N ILE A 18 3.65 3.71 5.47
CA ILE A 18 2.69 2.60 5.54
C ILE A 18 1.68 2.84 6.68
N VAL A 19 2.14 3.22 7.88
CA VAL A 19 1.25 3.54 9.00
C VAL A 19 0.27 4.66 8.61
N TRP A 20 0.74 5.75 8.04
CA TRP A 20 -0.12 6.85 7.59
C TRP A 20 -1.12 6.42 6.51
N LYS A 21 -0.70 5.56 5.57
CA LYS A 21 -1.59 5.01 4.53
C LYS A 21 -2.64 4.08 5.12
N ASN A 22 -2.30 3.28 6.12
CA ASN A 22 -3.25 2.42 6.81
C ASN A 22 -4.31 3.24 7.58
N GLU A 23 -3.91 4.33 8.26
CA GLU A 23 -4.86 5.25 8.88
C GLU A 23 -5.80 5.92 7.86
N LYS A 24 -5.28 6.24 6.65
CA LYS A 24 -6.11 6.75 5.55
C LYS A 24 -7.08 5.68 5.05
N LEU A 25 -6.61 4.43 4.94
CA LEU A 25 -7.43 3.29 4.53
C LEU A 25 -8.60 3.06 5.50
N GLU A 26 -8.36 3.10 6.81
CA GLU A 26 -9.41 2.99 7.82
C GLU A 26 -10.46 4.09 7.70
N ARG A 27 -10.04 5.34 7.42
CA ARG A 27 -10.98 6.45 7.19
C ARG A 27 -11.85 6.21 5.94
N LEU A 28 -11.28 5.67 4.86
CA LEU A 28 -12.04 5.35 3.65
C LEU A 28 -13.03 4.20 3.88
N ILE A 29 -12.65 3.19 4.67
CA ILE A 29 -13.54 2.07 5.03
C ILE A 29 -14.73 2.60 5.83
N LYS A 30 -14.51 3.44 6.84
CA LYS A 30 -15.60 4.08 7.61
C LYS A 30 -16.54 4.90 6.70
N ARG A 31 -15.96 5.62 5.73
CA ARG A 31 -16.77 6.38 4.78
C ARG A 31 -17.67 5.50 3.91
N ILE A 32 -17.21 4.31 3.52
CA ILE A 32 -18.07 3.35 2.81
C ILE A 32 -19.21 2.88 3.70
N GLU A 33 -18.94 2.56 4.96
CA GLU A 33 -19.97 2.16 5.92
C GLU A 33 -21.04 3.28 6.10
N GLU A 34 -20.62 4.54 6.15
CA GLU A 34 -21.51 5.69 6.20
C GLU A 34 -22.38 5.78 4.93
N ILE A 35 -21.79 5.65 3.74
CA ILE A 35 -22.53 5.67 2.46
C ILE A 35 -23.53 4.50 2.39
N ASP A 36 -23.14 3.30 2.82
CA ASP A 36 -24.03 2.14 2.85
C ASP A 36 -25.19 2.32 3.83
N ASN A 37 -24.93 2.92 4.99
CA ASN A 37 -25.96 3.28 5.95
C ASN A 37 -26.93 4.32 5.36
N ASP A 38 -26.44 5.33 4.65
CA ASP A 38 -27.26 6.33 3.98
C ASP A 38 -28.12 5.71 2.87
N ARG A 39 -27.58 4.74 2.13
CA ARG A 39 -28.34 3.99 1.10
C ARG A 39 -29.43 3.11 1.70
N ASN A 40 -29.18 2.51 2.85
CA ASN A 40 -30.10 1.57 3.51
C ASN A 40 -31.08 2.27 4.46
N SER A 41 -30.77 3.50 4.90
CA SER A 41 -31.69 4.27 5.72
C SER A 41 -32.83 4.78 4.82
N ALA A 42 -34.07 4.39 5.14
CA ALA A 42 -35.26 4.92 4.49
C ALA A 42 -35.47 6.44 4.76
N THR A 43 -34.62 7.07 5.53
CA THR A 43 -34.61 8.50 5.81
C THR A 43 -33.80 9.21 4.72
N LEU A 44 -34.49 9.62 3.67
CA LEU A 44 -33.97 10.58 2.71
C LEU A 44 -33.49 11.83 3.49
N PRO A 45 -32.32 12.37 3.15
CA PRO A 45 -31.80 13.56 3.87
C PRO A 45 -32.80 14.69 3.80
N VAL A 46 -33.07 15.31 4.95
CA VAL A 46 -34.07 16.38 5.17
C VAL A 46 -33.86 17.62 4.26
N SER A 47 -32.71 17.73 3.60
CA SER A 47 -32.40 18.78 2.62
C SER A 47 -33.25 18.73 1.34
N LEU A 48 -34.05 17.69 1.13
CA LEU A 48 -34.97 17.54 0.01
C LEU A 48 -36.28 18.39 0.16
N HIS A 49 -36.46 19.08 1.29
CA HIS A 49 -37.74 19.79 1.56
C HIS A 49 -37.87 21.17 0.93
N THR A 50 -36.88 21.67 0.18
CA THR A 50 -36.89 23.09 -0.20
C THR A 50 -37.51 23.43 -1.52
N ASP A 51 -37.88 22.51 -2.41
CA ASP A 51 -38.43 22.86 -3.72
C ASP A 51 -39.67 22.04 -4.13
N LEU A 52 -40.56 21.76 -3.19
CA LEU A 52 -41.93 21.36 -3.54
C LEU A 52 -42.78 22.60 -3.89
N SER A 53 -42.38 23.38 -4.88
CA SER A 53 -43.28 24.31 -5.52
C SER A 53 -44.32 23.48 -6.27
N ALA A 54 -45.57 23.67 -5.90
CA ALA A 54 -46.71 23.02 -6.50
C ALA A 54 -46.67 23.14 -8.04
N VAL A 55 -46.38 21.99 -8.70
CA VAL A 55 -46.48 21.89 -10.14
C VAL A 55 -47.96 22.03 -10.50
N LYS A 56 -48.35 23.14 -11.14
CA LYS A 56 -49.66 23.27 -11.75
C LYS A 56 -49.81 22.21 -12.84
N TYR A 57 -50.69 21.27 -12.62
CA TYR A 57 -51.14 20.31 -13.63
C TYR A 57 -52.02 21.04 -14.66
N ASP A 58 -51.44 21.55 -15.74
CA ASP A 58 -52.18 21.98 -16.89
C ASP A 58 -52.11 20.88 -17.96
N GLY A 59 -53.25 20.22 -18.14
CA GLY A 59 -53.61 19.56 -19.38
C GLY A 59 -53.24 18.08 -19.50
N ILE A 60 -54.24 17.22 -19.34
CA ILE A 60 -54.24 15.83 -19.78
C ILE A 60 -54.18 15.79 -21.31
N GLY A 61 -53.00 15.72 -21.88
CA GLY A 61 -52.74 15.38 -23.27
C GLY A 61 -52.14 13.99 -23.35
N SER A 62 -52.96 12.98 -23.66
CA SER A 62 -52.52 11.62 -23.92
C SER A 62 -51.64 11.57 -25.17
N LYS A 63 -50.33 11.65 -25.02
CA LYS A 63 -49.40 11.14 -26.01
C LYS A 63 -48.72 9.93 -25.37
N SER A 64 -48.77 8.78 -26.06
CA SER A 64 -48.10 7.54 -25.73
C SER A 64 -46.56 7.74 -25.75
N GLY A 65 -46.06 8.19 -24.65
CA GLY A 65 -44.64 8.32 -24.34
C GLY A 65 -44.48 8.01 -22.84
N ALA A 66 -43.37 7.49 -22.43
CA ALA A 66 -43.08 7.18 -21.02
C ALA A 66 -43.58 8.35 -20.15
N LEU A 67 -44.38 8.05 -19.13
CA LEU A 67 -44.91 9.05 -18.20
C LEU A 67 -43.73 9.90 -17.68
N PRO A 68 -43.82 11.25 -17.76
CA PRO A 68 -42.76 12.09 -17.26
C PRO A 68 -42.61 11.83 -15.76
N GLN A 69 -41.39 11.44 -15.36
CA GLN A 69 -41.06 11.23 -13.95
C GLN A 69 -41.41 12.49 -13.14
N SER A 70 -41.99 12.28 -11.97
CA SER A 70 -42.28 13.39 -11.06
C SER A 70 -40.97 14.10 -10.64
N PRO A 71 -41.01 15.39 -10.32
CA PRO A 71 -39.83 16.09 -9.80
C PRO A 71 -39.20 15.39 -8.58
N MET A 72 -40.01 14.76 -7.75
CA MET A 72 -39.59 14.01 -6.59
C MET A 72 -38.82 12.73 -6.98
N GLU A 73 -39.32 11.98 -7.96
CA GLU A 73 -38.64 10.77 -8.48
C GLU A 73 -37.27 11.12 -9.07
N ARG A 74 -37.18 12.21 -9.85
CA ARG A 74 -35.89 12.68 -10.39
C ARG A 74 -34.90 13.08 -9.29
N ASN A 75 -35.35 13.72 -8.21
CA ASN A 75 -34.50 14.09 -7.09
C ASN A 75 -34.02 12.84 -6.33
N ILE A 76 -34.90 11.88 -6.09
CA ILE A 76 -34.51 10.59 -5.47
C ILE A 76 -33.49 9.87 -6.33
N GLU A 77 -33.71 9.75 -7.63
CA GLU A 77 -32.79 9.12 -8.56
C GLU A 77 -31.41 9.83 -8.58
N ALA A 78 -31.41 11.17 -8.58
CA ALA A 78 -30.17 11.95 -8.52
C ALA A 78 -29.36 11.70 -7.23
N ILE A 79 -30.03 11.53 -6.08
CA ILE A 79 -29.40 11.20 -4.80
C ILE A 79 -28.81 9.81 -4.85
N TYR A 80 -29.56 8.79 -5.29
CA TYR A 80 -29.08 7.44 -5.43
C TYR A 80 -27.86 7.36 -6.37
N ASN A 81 -27.93 8.03 -7.53
CA ASN A 81 -26.82 8.09 -8.46
C ASN A 81 -25.57 8.78 -7.86
N SER A 82 -25.78 9.81 -7.03
CA SER A 82 -24.70 10.49 -6.30
C SER A 82 -24.05 9.58 -5.27
N LEU A 83 -24.84 8.87 -4.47
CA LEU A 83 -24.36 7.91 -3.47
C LEU A 83 -23.61 6.74 -4.13
N GLU A 84 -24.17 6.18 -5.21
CA GLU A 84 -23.52 5.13 -5.99
C GLU A 84 -22.17 5.59 -6.55
N SER A 85 -22.13 6.79 -7.13
CA SER A 85 -20.89 7.38 -7.63
C SER A 85 -19.86 7.61 -6.52
N ALA A 86 -20.30 8.05 -5.34
CA ALA A 86 -19.44 8.25 -4.18
C ALA A 86 -18.91 6.89 -3.66
N TYR A 87 -19.75 5.87 -3.61
CA TYR A 87 -19.38 4.51 -3.23
C TYR A 87 -18.33 3.95 -4.17
N CYS A 88 -18.56 3.96 -5.48
CA CYS A 88 -17.62 3.45 -6.48
C CYS A 88 -16.27 4.18 -6.44
N ARG A 89 -16.26 5.51 -6.27
CA ARG A 89 -15.01 6.28 -6.14
C ARG A 89 -14.24 5.85 -4.89
N THR A 90 -14.90 5.76 -3.74
CA THR A 90 -14.27 5.39 -2.48
C THR A 90 -13.73 3.95 -2.52
N GLN A 91 -14.44 3.02 -3.16
CA GLN A 91 -13.97 1.66 -3.41
C GLN A 91 -12.69 1.64 -4.26
N ASN A 92 -12.65 2.40 -5.35
CA ASN A 92 -11.47 2.51 -6.20
C ASN A 92 -10.28 3.09 -5.44
N ASP A 93 -10.52 4.12 -4.60
CA ASP A 93 -9.48 4.71 -3.75
C ASP A 93 -8.91 3.70 -2.74
N ILE A 94 -9.77 2.85 -2.15
CA ILE A 94 -9.36 1.77 -1.24
C ILE A 94 -8.48 0.75 -1.96
N VAL A 95 -8.90 0.29 -3.14
CA VAL A 95 -8.13 -0.68 -3.93
C VAL A 95 -6.78 -0.09 -4.32
N GLY A 96 -6.75 1.15 -4.83
CA GLY A 96 -5.53 1.85 -5.18
C GLY A 96 -4.57 1.97 -3.99
N LEU A 97 -5.10 2.37 -2.82
CA LEU A 97 -4.29 2.55 -1.61
C LEU A 97 -3.74 1.22 -1.09
N LYS A 98 -4.50 0.12 -1.14
CA LYS A 98 -4.02 -1.23 -0.79
C LYS A 98 -2.88 -1.67 -1.70
N MET A 99 -3.01 -1.45 -3.01
CA MET A 99 -1.93 -1.78 -3.95
C MET A 99 -0.66 -0.96 -3.72
N GLU A 100 -0.80 0.31 -3.31
CA GLU A 100 0.35 1.15 -2.96
C GLU A 100 1.04 0.66 -1.68
N ILE A 101 0.27 0.29 -0.66
CA ILE A 101 0.81 -0.29 0.59
C ILE A 101 1.58 -1.57 0.27
N GLN A 102 0.98 -2.49 -0.47
CA GLN A 102 1.63 -3.75 -0.85
C GLN A 102 2.96 -3.53 -1.58
N LYS A 103 3.01 -2.62 -2.56
CA LYS A 103 4.26 -2.27 -3.25
C LYS A 103 5.34 -1.72 -2.32
N LEU A 104 4.95 -0.97 -1.28
CA LEU A 104 5.88 -0.46 -0.30
C LEU A 104 6.39 -1.57 0.62
N GLU A 105 5.53 -2.49 1.02
CA GLU A 105 5.88 -3.67 1.82
C GLU A 105 6.83 -4.59 1.06
N ASP A 106 6.49 -4.97 -0.18
CA ASP A 106 7.34 -5.79 -1.05
C ASP A 106 8.73 -5.15 -1.25
N GLY A 107 8.76 -3.83 -1.44
CA GLY A 107 10.00 -3.08 -1.67
C GLY A 107 10.93 -2.98 -0.47
N GLN A 108 10.47 -3.36 0.73
CA GLN A 108 11.31 -3.33 1.94
C GLN A 108 11.46 -4.70 2.63
N GLU A 109 10.84 -5.75 2.09
CA GLU A 109 10.82 -7.10 2.68
C GLU A 109 12.23 -7.61 3.00
N GLU A 110 13.17 -7.47 2.08
CA GLU A 110 14.57 -7.84 2.28
C GLU A 110 15.20 -7.12 3.48
N THR A 111 15.00 -5.79 3.56
CA THR A 111 15.58 -4.99 4.65
C THR A 111 14.90 -5.29 5.98
N ALA A 112 13.58 -5.52 5.96
CA ALA A 112 12.81 -5.94 7.13
C ALA A 112 13.34 -7.27 7.69
N PHE A 113 13.58 -8.25 6.81
CA PHE A 113 14.13 -9.54 7.19
C PHE A 113 15.46 -9.41 7.97
N TYR A 114 16.40 -8.62 7.45
CA TYR A 114 17.68 -8.42 8.17
C TYR A 114 17.52 -7.69 9.49
N ILE A 115 16.63 -6.71 9.58
CA ILE A 115 16.37 -6.00 10.83
C ILE A 115 15.72 -6.94 11.84
N HIS A 116 14.81 -7.82 11.40
CA HIS A 116 14.19 -8.82 12.27
C HIS A 116 15.18 -9.84 12.84
N MET A 117 16.27 -10.14 12.14
CA MET A 117 17.34 -11.04 12.63
C MET A 117 18.23 -10.41 13.71
N LEU A 118 18.18 -9.09 13.89
CA LEU A 118 18.93 -8.42 14.96
C LEU A 118 18.36 -8.76 16.34
N ASN A 119 19.21 -8.72 17.36
CA ASN A 119 18.78 -8.84 18.74
C ASN A 119 17.94 -7.60 19.16
N GLU A 120 17.17 -7.77 20.23
CA GLU A 120 16.22 -6.72 20.68
C GLU A 120 16.92 -5.41 21.08
N GLU A 121 18.13 -5.46 21.61
CA GLU A 121 18.90 -4.27 21.96
C GLU A 121 19.30 -3.47 20.72
N SER A 122 19.77 -4.18 19.68
CA SER A 122 20.12 -3.57 18.39
C SER A 122 18.92 -2.98 17.68
N LYS A 123 17.76 -3.66 17.73
CA LYS A 123 16.50 -3.12 17.19
C LYS A 123 16.11 -1.81 17.88
N LYS A 124 16.13 -1.78 19.22
CA LYS A 124 15.86 -0.57 20.00
C LYS A 124 16.80 0.58 19.66
N LEU A 125 18.10 0.30 19.47
CA LEU A 125 19.08 1.30 19.05
C LEU A 125 18.71 1.91 17.70
N LEU A 126 18.36 1.08 16.71
CA LEU A 126 17.94 1.53 15.38
C LEU A 126 16.62 2.32 15.45
N GLU A 127 15.63 1.85 16.22
CA GLU A 127 14.37 2.55 16.41
C GLU A 127 14.56 3.95 17.01
N TYR A 128 15.32 4.08 18.08
CA TYR A 128 15.59 5.39 18.67
C TYR A 128 16.25 6.35 17.69
N LYS A 129 17.20 5.85 16.89
CA LYS A 129 17.92 6.69 15.94
C LYS A 129 17.09 7.05 14.72
N TYR A 130 16.44 6.08 14.06
CA TYR A 130 15.81 6.27 12.75
C TYR A 130 14.30 6.54 12.84
N LYS A 131 13.59 5.81 13.70
CA LYS A 131 12.14 5.99 13.91
C LYS A 131 11.86 7.25 14.74
N HIS A 132 12.57 7.41 15.86
CA HIS A 132 12.38 8.55 16.77
C HIS A 132 13.32 9.71 16.50
N LYS A 133 14.24 9.60 15.54
CA LYS A 133 15.21 10.64 15.13
C LYS A 133 16.03 11.22 16.29
N LYS A 134 16.35 10.39 17.30
CA LYS A 134 17.14 10.80 18.46
C LYS A 134 18.63 10.92 18.10
N SER A 135 19.31 11.89 18.70
CA SER A 135 20.77 11.99 18.60
C SER A 135 21.45 10.85 19.38
N ILE A 136 22.69 10.51 19.03
CA ILE A 136 23.46 9.47 19.73
C ILE A 136 23.55 9.76 21.24
N THR A 137 23.69 11.02 21.63
CA THR A 137 23.73 11.44 23.04
C THR A 137 22.39 11.16 23.74
N GLN A 138 21.26 11.44 23.09
CA GLN A 138 19.94 11.14 23.63
C GLN A 138 19.69 9.64 23.73
N VAL A 139 20.14 8.86 22.74
CA VAL A 139 20.04 7.39 22.78
C VAL A 139 20.88 6.81 23.94
N ALA A 140 22.09 7.33 24.12
CA ALA A 140 22.96 6.94 25.24
C ALA A 140 22.29 7.22 26.60
N PHE A 141 21.68 8.40 26.75
CA PHE A 141 20.94 8.75 27.96
C PHE A 141 19.74 7.84 28.20
N LEU A 142 18.92 7.58 27.16
CA LEU A 142 17.71 6.74 27.27
C LEU A 142 18.02 5.28 27.61
N LEU A 143 19.17 4.77 27.16
CA LEU A 143 19.58 3.38 27.40
C LEU A 143 20.54 3.24 28.60
N HIS A 144 20.84 4.32 29.30
CA HIS A 144 21.83 4.34 30.41
C HIS A 144 23.21 3.83 30.00
N LEU A 145 23.61 4.08 28.75
CA LEU A 145 24.89 3.65 28.18
C LEU A 145 25.82 4.85 27.96
N SER A 146 27.12 4.60 27.87
CA SER A 146 28.08 5.62 27.45
C SER A 146 27.90 5.93 25.94
N LYS A 147 28.16 7.17 25.54
CA LYS A 147 28.13 7.57 24.12
C LYS A 147 29.07 6.71 23.27
N SER A 148 30.26 6.36 23.80
CA SER A 148 31.23 5.51 23.11
C SER A 148 30.70 4.09 22.90
N THR A 149 30.01 3.53 23.90
CA THR A 149 29.36 2.22 23.79
C THR A 149 28.29 2.24 22.69
N VAL A 150 27.42 3.24 22.70
CA VAL A 150 26.37 3.38 21.67
C VAL A 150 26.96 3.51 20.26
N CYS A 151 28.05 4.32 20.10
CA CYS A 151 28.73 4.42 18.81
C CYS A 151 29.29 3.08 18.33
N ARG A 152 29.90 2.29 19.23
CA ARG A 152 30.44 0.98 18.93
C ARG A 152 29.32 0.00 18.53
N SER A 153 28.25 -0.05 19.30
CA SER A 153 27.10 -0.90 18.97
C SER A 153 26.49 -0.55 17.61
N PHE A 154 26.36 0.72 17.26
CA PHE A 154 25.92 1.11 15.89
C PHE A 154 26.90 0.63 14.82
N GLN A 155 28.20 0.71 15.05
CA GLN A 155 29.19 0.24 14.10
C GLN A 155 29.09 -1.28 13.90
N GLU A 156 28.98 -2.04 14.98
CA GLU A 156 28.79 -3.50 14.95
C GLU A 156 27.51 -3.89 14.19
N ILE A 157 26.39 -3.20 14.43
CA ILE A 157 25.13 -3.41 13.71
C ILE A 157 25.30 -3.15 12.21
N TYR A 158 25.94 -2.04 11.82
CA TYR A 158 26.12 -1.72 10.41
C TYR A 158 27.08 -2.69 9.71
N GLU A 159 28.13 -3.15 10.39
CA GLU A 159 29.05 -4.16 9.85
C GLU A 159 28.36 -5.50 9.67
N TRP A 160 27.55 -5.91 10.62
CA TRP A 160 26.78 -7.15 10.52
C TRP A 160 25.76 -7.09 9.37
N LEU A 161 24.98 -6.01 9.29
CA LEU A 161 24.02 -5.81 8.20
C LEU A 161 24.71 -5.75 6.84
N TYR A 162 25.85 -5.09 6.75
CA TYR A 162 26.63 -5.03 5.51
C TYR A 162 27.04 -6.42 5.04
N LYS A 163 27.59 -7.24 5.94
CA LYS A 163 28.01 -8.61 5.63
C LYS A 163 26.83 -9.47 5.17
N MET A 164 25.68 -9.36 5.83
CA MET A 164 24.49 -10.13 5.47
C MET A 164 23.93 -9.73 4.10
N MET A 165 23.84 -8.44 3.82
CA MET A 165 23.36 -7.92 2.53
C MET A 165 24.34 -8.25 1.40
N GLU A 166 25.64 -8.25 1.66
CA GLU A 166 26.65 -8.61 0.67
C GLU A 166 26.61 -10.11 0.34
N TYR A 167 26.47 -10.96 1.36
CA TYR A 167 26.35 -12.41 1.21
C TYR A 167 25.15 -12.80 0.34
N ASN A 168 23.98 -12.24 0.61
CA ASN A 168 22.79 -12.52 -0.18
C ASN A 168 22.86 -11.91 -1.60
N GLY A 169 23.44 -10.74 -1.75
CA GLY A 169 23.66 -10.15 -3.07
C GLY A 169 24.58 -10.99 -3.98
N VAL A 170 25.54 -11.71 -3.41
CA VAL A 170 26.38 -12.68 -4.13
C VAL A 170 25.57 -13.94 -4.47
N PHE A 171 24.75 -14.43 -3.53
CA PHE A 171 23.91 -15.60 -3.73
C PHE A 171 22.89 -15.39 -4.85
N GLU A 172 22.17 -14.28 -4.83
CA GLU A 172 21.21 -13.93 -5.88
C GLU A 172 21.85 -13.82 -7.27
N LYS A 173 23.04 -13.23 -7.38
CA LYS A 173 23.78 -13.16 -8.65
C LYS A 173 24.14 -14.56 -9.17
N ASN A 174 24.56 -15.44 -8.28
CA ASN A 174 24.90 -16.83 -8.64
C ASN A 174 23.67 -17.62 -9.08
N VAL A 175 22.53 -17.45 -8.41
CA VAL A 175 21.24 -18.09 -8.80
C VAL A 175 20.82 -17.61 -10.18
N LYS A 176 20.77 -16.29 -10.42
CA LYS A 176 20.40 -15.73 -11.74
C LYS A 176 21.31 -16.19 -12.87
N GLN A 177 22.64 -16.31 -12.61
CA GLN A 177 23.57 -16.83 -13.62
C GLN A 177 23.31 -18.31 -13.92
N ASN A 178 22.98 -19.11 -12.92
CA ASN A 178 22.66 -20.53 -13.10
C ASN A 178 21.33 -20.71 -13.86
N GLU A 179 20.31 -19.93 -13.55
CA GLU A 179 19.02 -19.93 -14.27
C GLU A 179 19.21 -19.57 -15.75
N THR A 180 20.04 -18.54 -16.04
CA THR A 180 20.34 -18.17 -17.42
C THR A 180 21.07 -19.28 -18.18
N LYS A 181 22.00 -20.00 -17.52
CA LYS A 181 22.68 -21.16 -18.11
C LYS A 181 21.75 -22.33 -18.36
N LEU A 182 20.81 -22.59 -17.44
CA LEU A 182 19.79 -23.63 -17.63
C LEU A 182 18.89 -23.33 -18.83
N GLN A 183 18.38 -22.10 -18.94
CA GLN A 183 17.59 -21.67 -20.09
C GLN A 183 18.35 -21.78 -21.42
N GLN A 184 19.62 -21.44 -21.44
CA GLN A 184 20.47 -21.62 -22.64
C GLN A 184 20.63 -23.09 -23.02
N ASN A 185 20.84 -23.98 -22.05
CA ASN A 185 20.94 -25.41 -22.28
C ASN A 185 19.64 -26.03 -22.78
N GLU A 186 18.48 -25.62 -22.23
CA GLU A 186 17.16 -26.05 -22.71
C GLU A 186 16.91 -25.62 -24.17
N THR A 187 17.30 -24.38 -24.50
CA THR A 187 17.19 -23.88 -25.89
C THR A 187 18.06 -24.69 -26.87
N ILE A 188 19.27 -25.08 -26.46
CA ILE A 188 20.18 -25.91 -27.26
C ILE A 188 19.60 -27.31 -27.43
N LEU A 189 19.02 -27.90 -26.39
CA LEU A 189 18.38 -29.21 -26.46
C LEU A 189 17.18 -29.19 -27.42
N GLN A 190 16.31 -28.21 -27.35
CA GLN A 190 15.18 -28.03 -28.26
C GLN A 190 15.62 -27.86 -29.72
N GLN A 191 16.71 -27.10 -29.95
CA GLN A 191 17.28 -26.96 -31.30
C GLN A 191 17.86 -28.27 -31.85
N ASN A 192 18.44 -29.12 -31.00
CA ASN A 192 18.98 -30.40 -31.38
C ASN A 192 17.85 -31.44 -31.67
N GLU A 193 16.77 -31.41 -30.86
CA GLU A 193 15.59 -32.25 -31.10
C GLU A 193 14.88 -31.90 -32.41
N THR A 194 14.76 -30.59 -32.72
CA THR A 194 14.20 -30.13 -34.02
C THR A 194 15.06 -30.52 -35.20
N LYS A 195 16.38 -30.55 -35.05
CA LYS A 195 17.29 -31.00 -36.10
C LYS A 195 17.21 -32.52 -36.31
N LEU A 196 17.08 -33.31 -35.25
CA LEU A 196 16.91 -34.76 -35.32
C LEU A 196 15.57 -35.18 -35.95
N GLY A 197 14.48 -34.44 -35.64
CA GLY A 197 13.16 -34.67 -36.22
C GLY A 197 13.05 -34.31 -37.71
N LEU A 198 14.03 -33.63 -38.31
CA LEU A 198 14.09 -33.31 -39.73
C LEU A 198 14.81 -34.39 -40.56
N PHE A 199 15.37 -35.42 -39.91
CA PHE A 199 16.08 -36.52 -40.56
C PHE A 199 15.33 -37.87 -40.51
N LEU A 200 14.09 -37.88 -40.02
CA LEU A 200 13.15 -38.99 -40.05
C LEU A 200 11.97 -38.67 -40.98
#